data_bafad8b8191f6bc139ead3532de55c90
#
_entry.id   bafad8b8191f6bc139ead3532de55c90
#
_cell.length_a   1.000
_cell.length_b   1.000
_cell.length_c   1.000
_cell.angle_alpha   90.00
_cell.angle_beta   90.00
_cell.angle_gamma   90.00
#
_symmetry.space_group_name_H-M   'P 1'
#
loop_
_entity.id
_entity.type
_entity.pdbx_description
1 polymer ?
#
loop_
_entity_poly.entity_id
_entity_poly.type
_entity_poly.pdbx_seq_one_letter_code
_entity_poly.pdbx_strand_id
1 'polypeptide(L)'
;ATSIVCVVDDHVSVRESLELLIRTAGWQPETFASAQEFLARRRPMLPCCLVLDVTLPGLSGLDLQPQLAERTDMPIIFITGHGDVPMSVKAMKAGAVEFLTKPFKDDVLLDAIRGAIERSRAALRQESEMQVLRS
;
A
#
# COMPACT_ATOMS: atom_id res chain seq x y z
N ALA A 1 17.99 6.35 3.21
CA ALA A 1 17.37 5.03 3.14
C ALA A 1 16.24 5.04 2.11
N THR A 2 16.16 3.99 1.30
CA THR A 2 15.17 3.86 0.24
C THR A 2 13.83 3.43 0.83
N SER A 3 12.78 4.15 0.45
CA SER A 3 11.42 3.77 0.85
C SER A 3 10.95 2.53 0.08
N ILE A 4 10.11 1.73 0.72
CA ILE A 4 9.62 0.46 0.16
C ILE A 4 8.17 0.62 -0.26
N VAL A 5 7.85 0.15 -1.48
CA VAL A 5 6.48 0.09 -1.97
C VAL A 5 6.11 -1.37 -2.19
N CYS A 6 5.21 -1.88 -1.36
CA CYS A 6 4.71 -3.25 -1.49
C CYS A 6 3.53 -3.27 -2.46
N VAL A 7 3.49 -4.27 -3.33
CA VAL A 7 2.40 -4.45 -4.30
C VAL A 7 1.83 -5.85 -4.14
N VAL A 8 0.52 -5.94 -3.92
CA VAL A 8 -0.18 -7.22 -3.85
C VAL A 8 -1.21 -7.28 -4.98
N ASP A 9 -0.96 -8.10 -5.97
CA ASP A 9 -1.83 -8.29 -7.14
C ASP A 9 -1.59 -9.69 -7.70
N ASP A 10 -2.65 -10.40 -8.05
CA ASP A 10 -2.54 -11.77 -8.57
C ASP A 10 -2.14 -11.83 -10.05
N HIS A 11 -2.17 -10.70 -10.76
CA HIS A 11 -1.79 -10.65 -12.18
C HIS A 11 -0.30 -10.32 -12.32
N VAL A 12 0.46 -11.24 -12.91
CA VAL A 12 1.91 -11.08 -13.07
C VAL A 12 2.25 -9.84 -13.93
N SER A 13 1.45 -9.57 -14.97
CA SER A 13 1.69 -8.41 -15.83
C SER A 13 1.55 -7.08 -15.08
N VAL A 14 0.58 -7.00 -14.17
CA VAL A 14 0.39 -5.81 -13.32
C VAL A 14 1.57 -5.65 -12.36
N ARG A 15 1.97 -6.75 -11.70
CA ARG A 15 3.12 -6.70 -10.78
C ARG A 15 4.39 -6.24 -11.49
N GLU A 16 4.67 -6.77 -12.68
CA GLU A 16 5.86 -6.40 -13.44
C GLU A 16 5.84 -4.93 -13.86
N SER A 17 4.69 -4.45 -14.34
CA SER A 17 4.52 -3.05 -14.75
C SER A 17 4.71 -2.11 -13.56
N LEU A 18 4.11 -2.42 -12.42
CA LEU A 18 4.23 -1.59 -11.21
C LEU A 18 5.64 -1.65 -10.64
N GLU A 19 6.28 -2.82 -10.67
CA GLU A 19 7.66 -2.95 -10.21
C GLU A 19 8.60 -2.02 -10.99
N LEU A 20 8.48 -2.02 -12.31
CA LEU A 20 9.29 -1.16 -13.15
C LEU A 20 9.02 0.32 -12.88
N LEU A 21 7.75 0.70 -12.77
CA LEU A 21 7.35 2.08 -12.51
C LEU A 21 7.88 2.57 -11.17
N ILE A 22 7.75 1.77 -10.12
CA ILE A 22 8.20 2.10 -8.77
C ILE A 22 9.72 2.23 -8.73
N ARG A 23 10.43 1.30 -9.36
CA ARG A 23 11.88 1.31 -9.42
C ARG A 23 12.39 2.54 -10.18
N THR A 24 11.74 2.90 -11.27
CA THR A 24 12.08 4.08 -12.07
C THR A 24 11.90 5.37 -11.25
N ALA A 25 10.93 5.40 -10.35
CA ALA A 25 10.69 6.56 -9.48
C ALA A 25 11.66 6.67 -8.30
N GLY A 26 12.53 5.68 -8.10
CA GLY A 26 13.56 5.72 -7.06
C GLY A 26 13.19 5.00 -5.78
N TRP A 27 12.06 4.30 -5.74
CA TRP A 27 11.64 3.50 -4.59
C TRP A 27 11.97 2.02 -4.80
N GLN A 28 11.99 1.25 -3.73
CA GLN A 28 12.24 -0.19 -3.79
C GLN A 28 10.91 -0.94 -3.85
N PRO A 29 10.60 -1.64 -4.95
CA PRO A 29 9.37 -2.43 -5.03
C PRO A 29 9.55 -3.81 -4.39
N GLU A 30 8.49 -4.29 -3.73
CA GLU A 30 8.39 -5.67 -3.28
C GLU A 30 7.01 -6.17 -3.71
N THR A 31 6.96 -7.18 -4.54
CA THR A 31 5.72 -7.66 -5.14
C THR A 31 5.31 -9.01 -4.59
N PHE A 32 4.01 -9.21 -4.45
CA PHE A 32 3.42 -10.42 -3.88
C PHE A 32 2.23 -10.84 -4.74
N ALA A 33 2.07 -12.14 -4.95
CA ALA A 33 0.97 -12.68 -5.74
C ALA A 33 -0.31 -12.85 -4.92
N SER A 34 -0.21 -12.86 -3.59
CA SER A 34 -1.34 -13.09 -2.71
C SER A 34 -1.20 -12.33 -1.39
N ALA A 35 -2.33 -12.19 -0.71
CA ALA A 35 -2.34 -11.57 0.62
C ALA A 35 -1.54 -12.42 1.62
N GLN A 36 -1.59 -13.74 1.50
CA GLN A 36 -0.85 -14.63 2.40
C GLN A 36 0.66 -14.42 2.28
N GLU A 37 1.17 -14.30 1.06
CA GLU A 37 2.60 -14.03 0.85
C GLU A 37 2.99 -12.71 1.50
N PHE A 38 2.16 -11.68 1.35
CA PHE A 38 2.42 -10.37 1.94
C PHE A 38 2.40 -10.43 3.47
N LEU A 39 1.42 -11.12 4.05
CA LEU A 39 1.31 -11.22 5.51
C LEU A 39 2.45 -12.01 6.14
N ALA A 40 3.04 -12.95 5.39
CA ALA A 40 4.20 -13.72 5.84
C ALA A 40 5.49 -12.89 5.85
N ARG A 41 5.50 -11.76 5.17
CA ARG A 41 6.67 -10.89 5.09
C ARG A 41 6.84 -10.11 6.40
N ARG A 42 8.09 -10.01 6.85
CA ARG A 42 8.41 -9.22 8.02
C ARG A 42 8.15 -7.73 7.76
N ARG A 43 7.50 -7.06 8.72
CA ARG A 43 7.20 -5.63 8.63
C ARG A 43 8.49 -4.83 8.44
N PRO A 44 8.60 -3.98 7.40
CA PRO A 44 9.80 -3.17 7.20
C PRO A 44 9.86 -2.03 8.22
N MET A 45 11.09 -1.68 8.61
CA MET A 45 11.35 -0.56 9.52
C MET A 45 11.63 0.74 8.78
N LEU A 46 11.37 0.77 7.49
CA LEU A 46 11.54 1.94 6.62
C LEU A 46 10.20 2.52 6.25
N PRO A 47 10.13 3.81 5.85
CA PRO A 47 8.90 4.34 5.28
C PRO A 47 8.41 3.48 4.13
N CYS A 48 7.13 3.13 4.13
CA CYS A 48 6.57 2.20 3.16
C CYS A 48 5.10 2.48 2.91
N CYS A 49 4.58 1.92 1.82
CA CYS A 49 3.15 1.90 1.55
C CYS A 49 2.78 0.59 0.87
N LEU A 50 1.48 0.31 0.82
CA LEU A 50 0.95 -0.90 0.22
C LEU A 50 0.01 -0.52 -0.92
N VAL A 51 0.29 -1.01 -2.12
CA VAL A 51 -0.62 -0.94 -3.28
C VAL A 51 -1.31 -2.31 -3.34
N LEU A 52 -2.61 -2.32 -3.12
CA LEU A 52 -3.36 -3.55 -2.88
C LEU A 52 -4.54 -3.67 -3.85
N ASP A 53 -4.58 -4.78 -4.60
CA ASP A 53 -5.72 -5.09 -5.45
C ASP A 53 -6.89 -5.54 -4.56
N VAL A 54 -8.06 -4.96 -4.81
CA VAL A 54 -9.29 -5.28 -4.07
C VAL A 54 -9.78 -6.69 -4.37
N THR A 55 -9.58 -7.19 -5.59
CA THR A 55 -10.16 -8.46 -6.06
C THR A 55 -9.13 -9.61 -6.05
N LEU A 56 -8.53 -9.88 -4.89
CA LEU A 56 -7.60 -11.01 -4.75
C LEU A 56 -8.35 -12.32 -4.58
N PRO A 57 -7.84 -13.44 -5.15
CA PRO A 57 -8.45 -14.75 -4.94
C PRO A 57 -8.43 -15.15 -3.46
N GLY A 58 -9.54 -15.68 -2.97
CA GLY A 58 -9.66 -16.23 -1.62
C GLY A 58 -9.80 -15.20 -0.52
N LEU A 59 -9.20 -14.02 -0.66
CA LEU A 59 -9.28 -12.96 0.34
C LEU A 59 -9.32 -11.63 -0.39
N SER A 60 -10.43 -10.90 -0.24
CA SER A 60 -10.57 -9.57 -0.81
C SER A 60 -9.57 -8.60 -0.18
N GLY A 61 -9.07 -7.64 -0.96
CA GLY A 61 -8.23 -6.57 -0.42
C GLY A 61 -8.91 -5.81 0.70
N LEU A 62 -10.24 -5.64 0.62
CA LEU A 62 -11.00 -5.00 1.69
C LEU A 62 -11.04 -5.85 2.96
N ASP A 63 -11.04 -7.18 2.84
CA ASP A 63 -10.99 -8.07 4.00
C ASP A 63 -9.62 -8.06 4.67
N LEU A 64 -8.56 -7.77 3.91
CA LEU A 64 -7.22 -7.65 4.44
C LEU A 64 -7.05 -6.37 5.26
N GLN A 65 -7.78 -5.32 4.93
CA GLN A 65 -7.63 -4.01 5.56
C GLN A 65 -7.75 -4.03 7.09
N PRO A 66 -8.74 -4.74 7.69
CA PRO A 66 -8.81 -4.81 9.16
C PRO A 66 -7.58 -5.44 9.80
N GLN A 67 -6.94 -6.39 9.12
CA GLN A 67 -5.72 -7.03 9.62
C GLN A 67 -4.52 -6.10 9.62
N LEU A 68 -4.59 -5.01 8.84
CA LEU A 68 -3.54 -4.01 8.73
C LEU A 68 -3.86 -2.73 9.48
N ALA A 69 -5.00 -2.66 10.16
CA ALA A 69 -5.47 -1.45 10.83
C ALA A 69 -4.48 -0.93 11.88
N GLU A 70 -3.72 -1.81 12.52
CA GLU A 70 -2.73 -1.44 13.52
C GLU A 70 -1.40 -0.96 12.91
N ARG A 71 -1.21 -1.17 11.62
CA ARG A 71 0.00 -0.76 10.90
C ARG A 71 -0.17 0.64 10.32
N THR A 72 -0.27 1.65 11.18
CA THR A 72 -0.48 3.04 10.77
C THR A 72 0.69 3.60 9.97
N ASP A 73 1.86 2.98 10.08
CA ASP A 73 3.07 3.35 9.34
C ASP A 73 3.10 2.79 7.92
N MET A 74 2.07 2.00 7.52
CA MET A 74 1.96 1.44 6.16
C MET A 74 0.62 1.83 5.55
N PRO A 75 0.50 3.05 4.98
CA PRO A 75 -0.74 3.47 4.33
C PRO A 75 -1.08 2.58 3.13
N ILE A 76 -2.37 2.43 2.87
CA ILE A 76 -2.88 1.54 1.82
C ILE A 76 -3.45 2.36 0.66
N ILE A 77 -3.03 2.02 -0.56
CA ILE A 77 -3.59 2.51 -1.81
C ILE A 77 -4.29 1.33 -2.47
N PHE A 78 -5.61 1.39 -2.60
CA PHE A 78 -6.34 0.34 -3.30
C PHE A 78 -6.36 0.56 -4.79
N ILE A 79 -6.22 -0.53 -5.55
CA ILE A 79 -6.41 -0.53 -7.00
C ILE A 79 -7.43 -1.59 -7.36
N THR A 80 -8.23 -1.36 -8.40
CA THR A 80 -9.23 -2.32 -8.85
C THR A 80 -9.58 -2.12 -10.32
N GLY A 81 -9.92 -3.22 -11.01
CA GLY A 81 -10.48 -3.16 -12.36
C GLY A 81 -11.98 -2.89 -12.38
N HIS A 82 -12.65 -3.03 -11.24
CA HIS A 82 -14.11 -2.93 -11.13
C HIS A 82 -14.50 -2.10 -9.91
N GLY A 83 -14.01 -0.84 -9.84
CA GLY A 83 -14.35 0.03 -8.74
C GLY A 83 -15.77 0.58 -8.85
N ASP A 84 -16.49 0.65 -7.71
CA ASP A 84 -17.73 1.37 -7.60
C ASP A 84 -17.66 2.38 -6.45
N VAL A 85 -18.60 3.33 -6.44
CA VAL A 85 -18.60 4.40 -5.44
C VAL A 85 -18.79 3.85 -4.01
N PRO A 86 -19.75 2.94 -3.74
CA PRO A 86 -19.88 2.39 -2.38
C PRO A 86 -18.61 1.69 -1.90
N MET A 87 -17.93 0.93 -2.76
CA MET A 87 -16.69 0.25 -2.42
C MET A 87 -15.58 1.24 -2.08
N SER A 88 -15.41 2.30 -2.88
CA SER A 88 -14.39 3.31 -2.63
C SER A 88 -14.65 4.07 -1.32
N VAL A 89 -15.91 4.40 -1.04
CA VAL A 89 -16.28 5.06 0.22
C VAL A 89 -15.94 4.18 1.42
N LYS A 90 -16.28 2.88 1.34
CA LYS A 90 -15.97 1.92 2.41
C LYS A 90 -14.47 1.84 2.66
N ALA A 91 -13.68 1.76 1.60
CA ALA A 91 -12.22 1.68 1.71
C ALA A 91 -11.63 2.95 2.37
N MET A 92 -12.09 4.12 1.94
CA MET A 92 -11.59 5.39 2.47
C MET A 92 -11.99 5.60 3.92
N LYS A 93 -13.22 5.23 4.30
CA LYS A 93 -13.68 5.30 5.70
C LYS A 93 -12.88 4.36 6.61
N ALA A 94 -12.40 3.24 6.08
CA ALA A 94 -11.59 2.29 6.83
C ALA A 94 -10.11 2.69 6.91
N GLY A 95 -9.73 3.85 6.35
CA GLY A 95 -8.39 4.41 6.51
C GLY A 95 -7.48 4.33 5.31
N ALA A 96 -7.98 3.90 4.14
CA ALA A 96 -7.17 3.91 2.93
C ALA A 96 -6.80 5.34 2.54
N VAL A 97 -5.60 5.52 2.01
CA VAL A 97 -5.11 6.83 1.57
C VAL A 97 -5.70 7.20 0.22
N GLU A 98 -5.86 6.21 -0.66
CA GLU A 98 -6.33 6.44 -2.02
C GLU A 98 -7.01 5.19 -2.57
N PHE A 99 -7.86 5.37 -3.58
CA PHE A 99 -8.56 4.29 -4.26
C PHE A 99 -8.55 4.60 -5.76
N LEU A 100 -7.84 3.78 -6.55
CA LEU A 100 -7.68 4.01 -7.98
C LEU A 100 -8.33 2.88 -8.79
N THR A 101 -9.00 3.24 -9.88
CA THR A 101 -9.55 2.26 -10.83
C THR A 101 -8.62 2.09 -12.03
N LYS A 102 -8.47 0.83 -12.47
CA LYS A 102 -7.70 0.50 -13.68
C LYS A 102 -8.55 0.82 -14.93
N PRO A 103 -7.97 1.36 -15.99
CA PRO A 103 -6.60 1.84 -16.07
C PRO A 103 -6.43 3.20 -15.39
N PHE A 104 -5.32 3.38 -14.69
CA PHE A 104 -4.96 4.65 -14.08
C PHE A 104 -3.70 5.19 -14.75
N LYS A 105 -3.49 6.50 -14.63
CA LYS A 105 -2.27 7.13 -15.17
C LYS A 105 -1.11 6.91 -14.21
N ASP A 106 0.10 6.73 -14.75
CA ASP A 106 1.30 6.49 -13.94
C ASP A 106 1.54 7.63 -12.94
N ASP A 107 1.38 8.88 -13.38
CA ASP A 107 1.60 10.05 -12.52
C ASP A 107 0.61 10.11 -11.36
N VAL A 108 -0.64 9.68 -11.57
CA VAL A 108 -1.65 9.63 -10.52
C VAL A 108 -1.25 8.63 -9.44
N LEU A 109 -0.80 7.44 -9.85
CA LEU A 109 -0.33 6.42 -8.90
C LEU A 109 0.93 6.89 -8.17
N LEU A 110 1.88 7.46 -8.88
CA LEU A 110 3.13 7.94 -8.28
C LEU A 110 2.88 9.04 -7.25
N ASP A 111 1.94 9.94 -7.52
CA ASP A 111 1.57 10.98 -6.56
C ASP A 111 0.92 10.38 -5.31
N ALA A 112 0.05 9.37 -5.48
CA ALA A 112 -0.56 8.67 -4.35
C ALA A 112 0.48 7.96 -3.50
N ILE A 113 1.45 7.30 -4.13
CA ILE A 113 2.54 6.62 -3.44
C ILE A 113 3.40 7.63 -2.68
N ARG A 114 3.73 8.75 -3.29
CA ARG A 114 4.54 9.80 -2.65
C ARG A 114 3.85 10.32 -1.39
N GLY A 115 2.56 10.60 -1.46
CA GLY A 115 1.78 11.04 -0.30
C GLY A 115 1.71 9.98 0.78
N ALA A 116 1.54 8.71 0.40
CA ALA A 116 1.51 7.59 1.34
C ALA A 116 2.85 7.44 2.06
N ILE A 117 3.96 7.53 1.34
CA ILE A 117 5.30 7.42 1.93
C ILE A 117 5.55 8.56 2.92
N GLU A 118 5.11 9.78 2.61
CA GLU A 118 5.23 10.89 3.54
C GLU A 118 4.43 10.65 4.83
N ARG A 119 3.22 10.09 4.72
CA ARG A 119 2.44 9.70 5.90
C ARG A 119 3.13 8.62 6.71
N SER A 120 3.73 7.63 6.04
CA SER A 120 4.49 6.56 6.69
C SER A 120 5.67 7.13 7.46
N ARG A 121 6.41 8.04 6.84
CA ARG A 121 7.56 8.70 7.46
C ARG A 121 7.15 9.48 8.70
N ALA A 122 6.03 10.21 8.62
CA ALA A 122 5.51 10.95 9.77
C ALA A 122 5.09 10.03 10.91
N ALA A 123 4.43 8.91 10.59
CA ALA A 123 4.01 7.92 11.60
C ALA A 123 5.21 7.30 12.30
N LEU A 124 6.26 6.95 11.56
CA LEU A 124 7.49 6.40 12.13
C LEU A 124 8.20 7.41 13.04
N ARG A 125 8.20 8.69 12.67
CA ARG A 125 8.77 9.75 13.50
C ARG A 125 8.01 9.90 14.81
N GLN A 126 6.68 9.89 14.75
CA GLN A 126 5.84 9.99 15.95
C GLN A 126 6.07 8.80 16.88
N GLU A 127 6.15 7.59 16.35
CA GLU A 127 6.42 6.39 17.12
C GLU A 127 7.78 6.51 17.83
N SER A 128 8.82 6.96 17.12
CA SER A 128 10.16 7.16 17.67
C SER A 128 10.17 8.21 18.76
N GLU A 129 9.49 9.34 18.56
CA GLU A 129 9.40 10.41 19.57
C GLU A 129 8.68 9.93 20.82
N MET A 130 7.60 9.16 20.68
CA MET A 130 6.88 8.60 21.81
C MET A 130 7.74 7.63 22.60
N GLN A 131 8.57 6.82 21.93
CA GLN A 131 9.48 5.91 22.62
C GLN A 131 10.53 6.67 23.41
N VAL A 132 11.08 7.75 22.87
CA VAL A 132 12.06 8.60 23.55
C VAL A 132 11.42 9.23 24.81
N LEU A 133 10.19 9.71 24.70
CA LEU A 133 9.51 10.33 25.82
C LEU A 133 9.14 9.33 26.93
N ARG A 134 9.02 8.05 26.61
CA ARG A 134 8.71 7.00 27.58
C ARG A 134 9.95 6.45 28.28
N SER A 135 11.09 6.65 27.70
CA SER A 135 12.35 6.20 28.29
C SER A 135 13.03 7.33 29.06
#